data_2d6ccefeee0622f8939c3ac08bcaf47b
#
_entry.id   2d6ccefeee0622f8939c3ac08bcaf47b
#
_cell.length_a   1.000
_cell.length_b   1.000
_cell.length_c   1.000
_cell.angle_alpha   90.00
_cell.angle_beta   90.00
_cell.angle_gamma   90.00
#
_symmetry.space_group_name_H-M   'P 1'
#
loop_
_entity.id
_entity.type
_entity.pdbx_description
1 polymer ?
#
loop_
_entity_poly.entity_id
_entity_poly.type
_entity_poly.pdbx_seq_one_letter_code
_entity_poly.pdbx_strand_id
1 'polypeptide(L)'
;MTKKGKANGSFFGNFLYEQILSQRPHFLKDLAQVVDFRFVAEHCKDFYADWGRDPWDPVLMFKMVFLQFLYDLSDREMEEQAAFNLVYKWFLGLSTEELPPDHTVLCRFRQRLGPEGFETLFNQVVEQARNRGFITDRLHIIDSTHIIARVDLFRLKKKHKGKGDDGDDHYVDRHSPDPDARFGRKSKKKSFYGYKDHKVEDADSEFIVKVKTTPGNVPDGTQLPFLIDGRAGEATGDKAYDSEGNHAYLAAEGVTSGIIRRQRRPGRPRHSLRE
;
A
#
# COMPACT_ATOMS: atom_id res chain seq x y z
N MET A 1 28.75 4.89 4.97
CA MET A 1 28.30 4.96 6.40
C MET A 1 26.99 5.71 6.45
N THR A 2 25.91 5.07 6.87
CA THR A 2 24.64 5.74 7.11
C THR A 2 24.78 6.65 8.33
N LYS A 3 24.18 7.84 8.32
CA LYS A 3 23.93 8.58 9.57
C LYS A 3 23.08 7.68 10.45
N LYS A 4 23.72 6.81 11.21
CA LYS A 4 23.06 6.20 12.37
C LYS A 4 22.63 7.38 13.23
N GLY A 5 21.33 7.53 13.46
CA GLY A 5 20.86 8.28 14.59
C GLY A 5 21.79 7.84 15.72
N LYS A 6 22.55 8.78 16.28
CA LYS A 6 23.52 8.43 17.30
C LYS A 6 22.70 7.80 18.42
N ALA A 7 22.86 6.48 18.63
CA ALA A 7 22.27 5.74 19.73
C ALA A 7 22.69 6.25 21.13
N ASN A 8 23.40 7.37 21.16
CA ASN A 8 23.81 8.11 22.32
C ASN A 8 23.07 9.45 22.37
N GLY A 9 21.73 9.38 22.53
CA GLY A 9 20.98 10.50 23.10
C GLY A 9 21.63 10.92 24.42
N SER A 10 21.52 12.19 24.79
CA SER A 10 22.00 12.60 26.11
C SER A 10 21.35 11.71 27.18
N PHE A 11 22.08 11.42 28.25
CA PHE A 11 21.55 10.66 29.39
C PHE A 11 20.17 11.23 29.82
N PHE A 12 20.05 12.54 29.79
CA PHE A 12 18.80 13.25 30.12
C PHE A 12 17.67 12.94 29.10
N GLY A 13 17.95 12.89 27.81
CA GLY A 13 16.97 12.56 26.78
C GLY A 13 16.44 11.14 26.91
N ASN A 14 17.30 10.17 27.17
CA ASN A 14 16.90 8.78 27.41
C ASN A 14 16.05 8.66 28.68
N PHE A 15 16.45 9.33 29.77
CA PHE A 15 15.67 9.40 31.01
C PHE A 15 14.28 9.99 30.78
N LEU A 16 14.18 11.03 29.95
CA LEU A 16 12.91 11.69 29.60
C LEU A 16 11.99 10.76 28.82
N TYR A 17 12.52 10.00 27.85
CA TYR A 17 11.77 8.96 27.16
C TYR A 17 11.24 7.89 28.10
N GLU A 18 12.09 7.34 28.97
CA GLU A 18 11.70 6.34 29.95
C GLU A 18 10.60 6.85 30.88
N GLN A 19 10.75 8.05 31.42
CA GLN A 19 9.76 8.65 32.32
C GLN A 19 8.40 8.87 31.65
N ILE A 20 8.36 9.47 30.48
CA ILE A 20 7.10 9.79 29.77
C ILE A 20 6.45 8.54 29.22
N LEU A 21 7.23 7.67 28.57
CA LEU A 21 6.69 6.49 27.93
C LEU A 21 6.29 5.39 28.93
N SER A 22 6.89 5.33 30.12
CA SER A 22 6.48 4.38 31.17
C SER A 22 5.12 4.69 31.77
N GLN A 23 4.73 5.97 31.80
CA GLN A 23 3.54 6.42 32.49
C GLN A 23 2.22 6.17 31.77
N ARG A 24 2.25 6.01 30.42
CA ARG A 24 1.02 5.83 29.61
C ARG A 24 1.20 4.79 28.52
N PRO A 25 0.19 3.94 28.31
CA PRO A 25 0.16 3.07 27.13
C PRO A 25 0.06 3.92 25.86
N HIS A 26 0.72 3.48 24.80
CA HIS A 26 0.65 4.13 23.50
C HIS A 26 0.84 3.07 22.40
N PHE A 27 -0.01 3.11 21.36
CA PHE A 27 -0.01 2.15 20.26
C PHE A 27 1.39 1.95 19.65
N LEU A 28 2.16 3.02 19.45
CA LEU A 28 3.50 2.90 18.87
C LEU A 28 4.49 2.10 19.74
N LYS A 29 4.27 2.01 21.05
CA LYS A 29 5.09 1.16 21.93
C LYS A 29 4.81 -0.31 21.68
N ASP A 30 3.53 -0.66 21.58
CA ASP A 30 3.10 -2.02 21.31
C ASP A 30 3.54 -2.43 19.90
N LEU A 31 3.39 -1.54 18.92
CA LEU A 31 3.85 -1.74 17.56
C LEU A 31 5.37 -1.97 17.48
N ALA A 32 6.17 -1.20 18.21
CA ALA A 32 7.62 -1.35 18.23
C ALA A 32 8.09 -2.70 18.83
N GLN A 33 7.26 -3.35 19.65
CA GLN A 33 7.51 -4.70 20.17
C GLN A 33 7.10 -5.80 19.17
N VAL A 34 6.11 -5.50 18.34
CA VAL A 34 5.54 -6.45 17.39
C VAL A 34 6.27 -6.41 16.05
N VAL A 35 6.64 -5.24 15.53
CA VAL A 35 7.25 -5.10 14.21
C VAL A 35 8.74 -4.82 14.33
N ASP A 36 9.56 -5.71 13.78
CA ASP A 36 11.00 -5.49 13.61
C ASP A 36 11.28 -4.85 12.25
N PHE A 37 11.68 -3.60 12.25
CA PHE A 37 11.94 -2.83 11.02
C PHE A 37 13.35 -3.02 10.43
N ARG A 38 14.20 -3.91 10.98
CA ARG A 38 15.59 -4.11 10.50
C ARG A 38 15.66 -4.59 9.05
N PHE A 39 14.63 -5.32 8.57
CA PHE A 39 14.53 -5.76 7.18
C PHE A 39 14.60 -4.61 6.16
N VAL A 40 14.18 -3.40 6.56
CA VAL A 40 14.25 -2.21 5.70
C VAL A 40 15.69 -1.86 5.35
N ALA A 41 16.61 -1.96 6.32
CA ALA A 41 18.03 -1.68 6.08
C ALA A 41 18.65 -2.66 5.08
N GLU A 42 18.26 -3.93 5.16
CA GLU A 42 18.72 -4.97 4.23
C GLU A 42 18.20 -4.72 2.82
N HIS A 43 16.89 -4.45 2.69
CA HIS A 43 16.26 -4.16 1.39
C HIS A 43 16.83 -2.91 0.72
N CYS A 44 17.12 -1.87 1.51
CA CYS A 44 17.61 -0.60 0.99
C CYS A 44 19.14 -0.56 0.80
N LYS A 45 19.87 -1.63 1.11
CA LYS A 45 21.33 -1.64 1.09
C LYS A 45 21.91 -1.18 -0.25
N ASP A 46 21.35 -1.65 -1.36
CA ASP A 46 21.81 -1.36 -2.71
C ASP A 46 21.36 0.02 -3.25
N PHE A 47 20.50 0.71 -2.51
CA PHE A 47 20.02 2.04 -2.90
C PHE A 47 20.97 3.17 -2.51
N TYR A 48 22.01 2.88 -1.73
CA TYR A 48 22.93 3.87 -1.19
C TYR A 48 24.36 3.60 -1.71
N ALA A 49 24.96 4.65 -2.26
CA ALA A 49 26.35 4.59 -2.71
C ALA A 49 27.31 4.64 -1.52
N ASP A 50 28.49 4.02 -1.67
CA ASP A 50 29.54 4.03 -0.66
C ASP A 50 30.26 5.38 -0.53
N TRP A 51 29.98 6.33 -1.41
CA TRP A 51 30.59 7.65 -1.46
C TRP A 51 29.54 8.76 -1.55
N GLY A 52 29.88 9.94 -1.04
CA GLY A 52 29.00 11.10 -1.03
C GLY A 52 28.60 11.53 0.39
N ARG A 53 27.52 12.33 0.50
CA ARG A 53 26.98 12.76 1.78
C ARG A 53 26.35 11.56 2.50
N ASP A 54 26.61 11.41 3.80
CA ASP A 54 26.01 10.36 4.61
C ASP A 54 24.47 10.40 4.49
N PRO A 55 23.86 9.29 4.02
CA PRO A 55 22.41 9.21 3.90
C PRO A 55 21.77 9.07 5.28
N TRP A 56 20.50 9.42 5.36
CA TRP A 56 19.67 9.08 6.49
C TRP A 56 19.46 7.56 6.58
N ASP A 57 19.27 7.06 7.80
CA ASP A 57 18.97 5.66 8.04
C ASP A 57 17.65 5.27 7.32
N PRO A 58 17.67 4.28 6.42
CA PRO A 58 16.47 3.84 5.71
C PRO A 58 15.36 3.33 6.64
N VAL A 59 15.71 2.76 7.80
CA VAL A 59 14.74 2.34 8.82
C VAL A 59 13.99 3.54 9.37
N LEU A 60 14.70 4.61 9.69
CA LEU A 60 14.10 5.87 10.13
C LEU A 60 13.18 6.44 9.05
N MET A 61 13.65 6.47 7.79
CA MET A 61 12.89 6.99 6.66
C MET A 61 11.59 6.21 6.43
N PHE A 62 11.66 4.88 6.48
CA PHE A 62 10.48 4.03 6.34
C PHE A 62 9.50 4.20 7.50
N LYS A 63 10.00 4.29 8.74
CA LYS A 63 9.16 4.58 9.91
C LYS A 63 8.46 5.93 9.80
N MET A 64 9.10 6.97 9.22
CA MET A 64 8.44 8.26 8.95
C MET A 64 7.29 8.09 7.95
N VAL A 65 7.52 7.37 6.84
CA VAL A 65 6.45 7.07 5.87
C VAL A 65 5.34 6.25 6.53
N PHE A 66 5.68 5.28 7.36
CA PHE A 66 4.71 4.49 8.10
C PHE A 66 3.82 5.36 9.01
N LEU A 67 4.43 6.25 9.81
CA LEU A 67 3.70 7.21 10.65
C LEU A 67 2.83 8.16 9.81
N GLN A 68 3.33 8.60 8.66
CA GLN A 68 2.62 9.47 7.74
C GLN A 68 1.29 8.83 7.27
N PHE A 69 1.33 7.56 6.86
CA PHE A 69 0.12 6.84 6.48
C PHE A 69 -0.79 6.52 7.67
N LEU A 70 -0.21 6.14 8.81
CA LEU A 70 -0.98 5.78 10.00
C LEU A 70 -1.81 6.95 10.56
N TYR A 71 -1.27 8.16 10.46
CA TYR A 71 -1.91 9.37 11.02
C TYR A 71 -2.37 10.38 9.97
N ASP A 72 -2.40 9.97 8.69
CA ASP A 72 -2.83 10.81 7.53
C ASP A 72 -2.14 12.17 7.49
N LEU A 73 -0.80 12.18 7.62
CA LEU A 73 0.00 13.40 7.65
C LEU A 73 0.57 13.73 6.26
N SER A 74 0.59 15.01 5.92
CA SER A 74 1.37 15.49 4.79
C SER A 74 2.89 15.41 5.08
N ASP A 75 3.73 15.54 4.05
CA ASP A 75 5.19 15.51 4.21
C ASP A 75 5.70 16.56 5.19
N ARG A 76 5.11 17.76 5.18
CA ARG A 76 5.49 18.86 6.09
C ARG A 76 5.00 18.61 7.51
N GLU A 77 3.78 18.14 7.67
CA GLU A 77 3.25 17.78 8.99
C GLU A 77 4.05 16.65 9.61
N MET A 78 4.47 15.65 8.81
CA MET A 78 5.32 14.56 9.30
C MET A 78 6.68 15.08 9.80
N GLU A 79 7.32 16.01 9.07
CA GLU A 79 8.55 16.68 9.51
C GLU A 79 8.34 17.41 10.85
N GLU A 80 7.26 18.21 10.95
CA GLU A 80 6.91 18.96 12.16
C GLU A 80 6.62 18.03 13.34
N GLN A 81 5.80 17.00 13.12
CA GLN A 81 5.50 16.02 14.18
C GLN A 81 6.75 15.26 14.60
N ALA A 82 7.61 14.87 13.69
CA ALA A 82 8.88 14.22 14.03
C ALA A 82 9.85 15.14 14.79
N ALA A 83 9.74 16.47 14.61
CA ALA A 83 10.56 17.45 15.34
C ALA A 83 10.07 17.70 16.77
N PHE A 84 8.75 17.72 17.02
CA PHE A 84 8.16 18.20 18.27
C PHE A 84 7.42 17.12 19.08
N ASN A 85 6.99 16.03 18.44
CA ASN A 85 6.28 14.96 19.14
C ASN A 85 7.27 13.95 19.72
N LEU A 86 7.33 13.90 21.03
CA LEU A 86 8.29 13.07 21.75
C LEU A 86 8.10 11.56 21.49
N VAL A 87 6.86 11.10 21.33
CA VAL A 87 6.56 9.69 21.04
C VAL A 87 7.01 9.33 19.61
N TYR A 88 6.84 10.24 18.67
CA TYR A 88 7.32 10.02 17.31
C TYR A 88 8.84 10.00 17.26
N LYS A 89 9.52 10.94 17.91
CA LYS A 89 10.99 10.91 18.02
C LYS A 89 11.49 9.59 18.58
N TRP A 90 10.89 9.13 19.67
CA TRP A 90 11.23 7.85 20.28
C TRP A 90 11.03 6.68 19.28
N PHE A 91 9.86 6.61 18.64
CA PHE A 91 9.57 5.55 17.67
C PHE A 91 10.52 5.55 16.47
N LEU A 92 10.93 6.73 16.02
CA LEU A 92 11.89 6.92 14.94
C LEU A 92 13.35 6.60 15.35
N GLY A 93 13.63 6.52 16.65
CA GLY A 93 14.98 6.33 17.17
C GLY A 93 15.83 7.60 17.15
N LEU A 94 15.19 8.77 17.12
CA LEU A 94 15.85 10.08 17.24
C LEU A 94 16.09 10.42 18.70
N SER A 95 17.18 11.13 19.00
CA SER A 95 17.35 11.75 20.31
C SER A 95 16.42 12.96 20.48
N THR A 96 16.20 13.39 21.71
CA THR A 96 15.30 14.55 21.99
C THR A 96 15.78 15.84 21.33
N GLU A 97 17.09 16.00 21.17
CA GLU A 97 17.74 17.18 20.57
C GLU A 97 17.91 17.06 19.04
N GLU A 98 17.76 15.86 18.48
CA GLU A 98 18.01 15.60 17.06
C GLU A 98 16.82 16.08 16.22
N LEU A 99 17.15 16.76 15.11
CA LEU A 99 16.16 17.15 14.11
C LEU A 99 15.91 16.00 13.12
N PRO A 100 14.67 15.79 12.70
CA PRO A 100 14.33 14.78 11.70
C PRO A 100 14.83 15.17 10.30
N PRO A 101 14.80 14.24 9.33
CA PRO A 101 14.90 14.56 7.92
C PRO A 101 13.82 15.56 7.49
N ASP A 102 14.16 16.48 6.59
CA ASP A 102 13.17 17.39 6.01
C ASP A 102 12.20 16.67 5.03
N HIS A 103 11.07 17.28 4.77
CA HIS A 103 10.02 16.74 3.89
C HIS A 103 10.52 16.41 2.47
N THR A 104 11.53 17.13 1.94
CA THR A 104 12.06 16.85 0.59
C THR A 104 12.87 15.54 0.55
N VAL A 105 13.54 15.20 1.65
CA VAL A 105 14.25 13.93 1.79
C VAL A 105 13.26 12.77 1.83
N LEU A 106 12.11 12.94 2.50
CA LEU A 106 11.05 11.95 2.57
C LEU A 106 10.46 11.67 1.17
N CYS A 107 10.21 12.72 0.40
CA CYS A 107 9.76 12.60 -1.00
C CYS A 107 10.79 11.81 -1.85
N ARG A 108 12.07 12.15 -1.76
CA ARG A 108 13.15 11.43 -2.48
C ARG A 108 13.29 9.97 -2.05
N PHE A 109 13.09 9.67 -0.78
CA PHE A 109 13.10 8.30 -0.29
C PHE A 109 11.99 7.48 -0.94
N ARG A 110 10.74 8.01 -0.98
CA ARG A 110 9.62 7.32 -1.66
C ARG A 110 9.89 7.10 -3.15
N GLN A 111 10.43 8.11 -3.84
CA GLN A 111 10.78 7.97 -5.26
C GLN A 111 11.85 6.91 -5.50
N ARG A 112 12.84 6.81 -4.62
CA ARG A 112 13.93 5.84 -4.71
C ARG A 112 13.46 4.42 -4.42
N LEU A 113 12.59 4.26 -3.43
CA LEU A 113 12.03 2.97 -3.07
C LEU A 113 11.11 2.43 -4.19
N GLY A 114 10.32 3.32 -4.79
CA GLY A 114 9.39 2.97 -5.86
C GLY A 114 8.27 2.02 -5.42
N PRO A 115 7.31 1.70 -6.31
CA PRO A 115 6.19 0.81 -6.00
C PRO A 115 6.63 -0.59 -5.58
N GLU A 116 7.58 -1.18 -6.28
CA GLU A 116 8.09 -2.54 -6.02
C GLU A 116 8.79 -2.65 -4.65
N GLY A 117 9.57 -1.62 -4.29
CA GLY A 117 10.18 -1.57 -2.97
C GLY A 117 9.14 -1.46 -1.86
N PHE A 118 8.11 -0.63 -2.04
CA PHE A 118 7.00 -0.54 -1.09
C PHE A 118 6.25 -1.86 -0.95
N GLU A 119 5.94 -2.53 -2.06
CA GLU A 119 5.29 -3.85 -2.03
C GLU A 119 6.12 -4.87 -1.26
N THR A 120 7.43 -4.90 -1.50
CA THR A 120 8.34 -5.81 -0.78
C THR A 120 8.35 -5.52 0.72
N LEU A 121 8.48 -4.26 1.12
CA LEU A 121 8.48 -3.89 2.54
C LEU A 121 7.11 -4.14 3.20
N PHE A 122 6.01 -3.89 2.50
CA PHE A 122 4.66 -4.22 2.97
C PHE A 122 4.52 -5.72 3.21
N ASN A 123 4.92 -6.56 2.26
CA ASN A 123 4.87 -8.01 2.39
C ASN A 123 5.69 -8.51 3.59
N GLN A 124 6.83 -7.89 3.90
CA GLN A 124 7.64 -8.22 5.09
C GLN A 124 6.90 -7.90 6.40
N VAL A 125 6.15 -6.81 6.47
CA VAL A 125 5.31 -6.50 7.64
C VAL A 125 4.18 -7.54 7.78
N VAL A 126 3.51 -7.88 6.68
CA VAL A 126 2.46 -8.90 6.64
C VAL A 126 2.99 -10.26 7.11
N GLU A 127 4.18 -10.68 6.64
CA GLU A 127 4.80 -11.93 7.07
C GLU A 127 5.12 -11.94 8.58
N GLN A 128 5.55 -10.82 9.14
CA GLN A 128 5.75 -10.73 10.59
C GLN A 128 4.43 -10.88 11.36
N ALA A 129 3.34 -10.28 10.87
CA ALA A 129 2.01 -10.44 11.46
C ALA A 129 1.53 -11.90 11.37
N ARG A 130 1.75 -12.56 10.23
CA ARG A 130 1.43 -13.97 10.01
C ARG A 130 2.21 -14.89 10.95
N ASN A 131 3.52 -14.71 11.05
CA ASN A 131 4.39 -15.50 11.91
C ASN A 131 4.07 -15.36 13.41
N ARG A 132 3.38 -14.30 13.79
CA ARG A 132 2.89 -14.07 15.16
C ARG A 132 1.46 -14.56 15.38
N GLY A 133 0.82 -15.13 14.35
CA GLY A 133 -0.53 -15.67 14.43
C GLY A 133 -1.65 -14.61 14.41
N PHE A 134 -1.35 -13.37 14.01
CA PHE A 134 -2.39 -12.35 13.81
C PHE A 134 -3.18 -12.59 12.54
N ILE A 135 -2.60 -13.19 11.51
CA ILE A 135 -3.23 -13.53 10.24
C ILE A 135 -3.44 -15.04 10.21
N THR A 136 -4.66 -15.47 9.94
CA THR A 136 -5.04 -16.90 9.94
C THR A 136 -5.00 -17.52 8.56
N ASP A 137 -5.12 -16.71 7.51
CA ASP A 137 -5.26 -17.12 6.11
C ASP A 137 -6.44 -18.10 5.87
N ARG A 138 -7.40 -18.20 6.81
CA ARG A 138 -8.54 -19.10 6.69
C ARG A 138 -9.50 -18.68 5.59
N LEU A 139 -9.83 -17.40 5.53
CA LEU A 139 -10.72 -16.80 4.53
C LEU A 139 -10.16 -15.45 4.08
N HIS A 140 -9.90 -15.33 2.79
CA HIS A 140 -9.51 -14.08 2.16
C HIS A 140 -10.68 -13.43 1.45
N ILE A 141 -10.91 -12.14 1.73
CA ILE A 141 -11.92 -11.30 1.08
C ILE A 141 -11.23 -10.42 0.06
N ILE A 142 -11.69 -10.49 -1.21
CA ILE A 142 -11.14 -9.68 -2.30
C ILE A 142 -12.13 -8.58 -2.64
N ASP A 143 -11.65 -7.35 -2.65
CA ASP A 143 -12.43 -6.19 -3.12
C ASP A 143 -11.56 -5.22 -3.90
N SER A 144 -12.20 -4.33 -4.67
CA SER A 144 -11.52 -3.27 -5.38
C SER A 144 -12.17 -1.90 -5.15
N THR A 145 -11.33 -0.92 -4.87
CA THR A 145 -11.73 0.48 -4.71
C THR A 145 -11.11 1.30 -5.83
N HIS A 146 -11.80 2.34 -6.30
CA HIS A 146 -11.25 3.24 -7.31
C HIS A 146 -10.59 4.45 -6.67
N ILE A 147 -9.43 4.84 -7.21
CA ILE A 147 -8.67 6.03 -6.85
C ILE A 147 -8.79 7.01 -8.01
N ILE A 148 -9.28 8.22 -7.73
CA ILE A 148 -9.46 9.27 -8.74
C ILE A 148 -8.14 10.02 -8.91
N ALA A 149 -7.62 10.09 -10.16
CA ALA A 149 -6.47 10.90 -10.49
C ALA A 149 -6.78 12.41 -10.34
N ARG A 150 -5.84 13.16 -9.79
CA ARG A 150 -5.96 14.63 -9.63
C ARG A 150 -5.66 15.33 -10.95
N VAL A 151 -6.52 15.11 -11.96
CA VAL A 151 -6.38 15.67 -13.30
C VAL A 151 -7.62 16.51 -13.63
N ASP A 152 -7.40 17.74 -14.13
CA ASP A 152 -8.48 18.59 -14.63
C ASP A 152 -8.94 18.13 -16.01
N LEU A 153 -9.86 17.15 -16.01
CA LEU A 153 -10.45 16.57 -17.21
C LEU A 153 -11.21 17.61 -18.06
N PHE A 154 -11.85 18.57 -17.40
CA PHE A 154 -12.60 19.61 -18.10
C PHE A 154 -11.68 20.47 -18.96
N ARG A 155 -10.54 20.89 -18.40
CA ARG A 155 -9.52 21.69 -19.11
C ARG A 155 -8.92 20.90 -20.27
N LEU A 156 -8.64 19.59 -20.08
CA LEU A 156 -8.11 18.74 -21.14
C LEU A 156 -9.11 18.58 -22.27
N LYS A 157 -10.36 18.24 -21.99
CA LYS A 157 -11.42 18.07 -22.99
C LYS A 157 -11.76 19.37 -23.71
N LYS A 158 -11.71 20.53 -23.03
CA LYS A 158 -11.89 21.84 -23.63
C LYS A 158 -10.80 22.15 -24.67
N LYS A 159 -9.56 21.73 -24.45
CA LYS A 159 -8.46 21.89 -25.40
C LYS A 159 -8.64 21.02 -26.65
N HIS A 160 -9.36 19.90 -26.54
CA HIS A 160 -9.62 18.99 -27.65
C HIS A 160 -10.77 19.43 -28.56
N LYS A 161 -11.77 20.13 -28.03
CA LYS A 161 -12.92 20.61 -28.81
C LYS A 161 -12.46 21.43 -30.02
N GLY A 162 -12.56 20.82 -31.20
CA GLY A 162 -12.17 21.40 -32.49
C GLY A 162 -10.98 20.74 -33.20
N LYS A 163 -10.42 19.67 -32.67
CA LYS A 163 -9.26 18.98 -33.25
C LYS A 163 -9.54 17.49 -33.49
N GLY A 164 -10.31 17.15 -34.57
CA GLY A 164 -10.35 15.79 -35.08
C GLY A 164 -11.24 14.79 -34.35
N ASP A 165 -11.36 13.59 -34.94
CA ASP A 165 -12.33 12.52 -34.62
C ASP A 165 -11.86 11.52 -33.55
N ASP A 166 -10.78 11.79 -32.85
CA ASP A 166 -10.35 11.00 -31.69
C ASP A 166 -11.30 11.28 -30.50
N GLY A 167 -11.98 10.25 -30.02
CA GLY A 167 -12.87 10.38 -28.86
C GLY A 167 -12.20 11.07 -27.68
N ASP A 168 -12.94 11.90 -26.95
CA ASP A 168 -12.44 12.71 -25.81
C ASP A 168 -11.60 11.90 -24.82
N ASP A 169 -11.91 10.62 -24.62
CA ASP A 169 -11.22 9.75 -23.65
C ASP A 169 -9.82 9.37 -24.15
N HIS A 170 -9.65 9.05 -25.45
CA HIS A 170 -8.33 8.79 -26.05
C HIS A 170 -7.41 10.01 -26.03
N TYR A 171 -7.97 11.21 -26.25
CA TYR A 171 -7.19 12.43 -26.16
C TYR A 171 -6.68 12.66 -24.73
N VAL A 172 -7.55 12.45 -23.73
CA VAL A 172 -7.19 12.58 -22.31
C VAL A 172 -6.07 11.60 -21.95
N ASP A 173 -6.17 10.33 -22.34
CA ASP A 173 -5.16 9.31 -22.07
C ASP A 173 -3.76 9.67 -22.61
N ARG A 174 -3.70 10.35 -23.79
CA ARG A 174 -2.42 10.75 -24.40
C ARG A 174 -1.84 12.04 -23.83
N HIS A 175 -2.66 12.95 -23.31
CA HIS A 175 -2.25 14.31 -22.91
C HIS A 175 -2.41 14.58 -21.42
N SER A 176 -2.75 13.55 -20.66
CA SER A 176 -2.84 13.63 -19.22
C SER A 176 -1.47 13.89 -18.58
N PRO A 177 -1.38 14.75 -17.55
CA PRO A 177 -0.18 14.87 -16.74
C PRO A 177 0.10 13.60 -15.91
N ASP A 178 -0.89 12.71 -15.80
CA ASP A 178 -0.77 11.39 -15.19
C ASP A 178 -0.85 10.34 -16.30
N PRO A 179 0.28 9.83 -16.80
CA PRO A 179 0.34 8.98 -17.98
C PRO A 179 -0.19 7.57 -17.75
N ASP A 180 -0.29 7.12 -16.50
CA ASP A 180 -0.70 5.76 -16.14
C ASP A 180 -2.19 5.68 -15.78
N ALA A 181 -2.83 6.80 -15.46
CA ALA A 181 -4.26 6.86 -15.18
C ALA A 181 -5.10 6.53 -16.42
N ARG A 182 -6.22 5.82 -16.25
CA ARG A 182 -7.14 5.46 -17.34
C ARG A 182 -8.60 5.62 -16.90
N PHE A 183 -9.49 5.76 -17.89
CA PHE A 183 -10.92 5.73 -17.64
C PHE A 183 -11.39 4.35 -17.20
N GLY A 184 -11.95 4.28 -16.00
CA GLY A 184 -12.63 3.11 -15.47
C GLY A 184 -14.14 3.32 -15.40
N ARG A 185 -14.88 2.23 -15.26
CA ARG A 185 -16.35 2.27 -15.13
C ARG A 185 -16.78 1.61 -13.81
N LYS A 186 -17.50 2.35 -12.99
CA LYS A 186 -18.17 1.82 -11.79
C LYS A 186 -19.53 1.23 -12.14
N SER A 187 -20.21 1.78 -13.15
CA SER A 187 -21.51 1.30 -13.66
C SER A 187 -21.70 1.78 -15.11
N LYS A 188 -22.80 1.35 -15.74
CA LYS A 188 -23.13 1.82 -17.13
C LYS A 188 -23.17 3.35 -17.26
N LYS A 189 -23.47 4.09 -16.17
CA LYS A 189 -23.64 5.55 -16.17
C LYS A 189 -22.54 6.30 -15.41
N LYS A 190 -21.66 5.61 -14.68
CA LYS A 190 -20.63 6.26 -13.85
C LYS A 190 -19.24 5.79 -14.27
N SER A 191 -18.48 6.68 -14.88
CA SER A 191 -17.05 6.52 -15.16
C SER A 191 -16.22 7.36 -14.20
N PHE A 192 -14.97 6.99 -14.04
CA PHE A 192 -13.94 7.74 -13.33
C PHE A 192 -12.65 7.71 -14.13
N TYR A 193 -11.74 8.64 -13.88
CA TYR A 193 -10.39 8.65 -14.43
C TYR A 193 -9.39 8.45 -13.30
N GLY A 194 -8.54 7.44 -13.41
CA GLY A 194 -7.58 7.11 -12.35
C GLY A 194 -7.21 5.64 -12.33
N TYR A 195 -7.24 5.07 -11.13
CA TYR A 195 -6.74 3.73 -10.82
C TYR A 195 -7.77 2.90 -10.06
N LYS A 196 -7.53 1.61 -9.99
CA LYS A 196 -8.18 0.68 -9.08
C LYS A 196 -7.15 0.13 -8.11
N ASP A 197 -7.53 0.09 -6.85
CA ASP A 197 -6.77 -0.50 -5.78
C ASP A 197 -7.45 -1.79 -5.35
N HIS A 198 -6.84 -2.92 -5.71
CA HIS A 198 -7.33 -4.25 -5.39
C HIS A 198 -6.71 -4.69 -4.08
N LYS A 199 -7.53 -5.11 -3.13
CA LYS A 199 -7.12 -5.51 -1.78
C LYS A 199 -7.57 -6.90 -1.47
N VAL A 200 -6.76 -7.60 -0.70
CA VAL A 200 -7.10 -8.85 -0.05
C VAL A 200 -7.02 -8.65 1.44
N GLU A 201 -8.08 -9.01 2.12
CA GLU A 201 -8.21 -8.90 3.57
C GLU A 201 -8.36 -10.29 4.18
N ASP A 202 -7.65 -10.56 5.27
CA ASP A 202 -7.87 -11.73 6.09
C ASP A 202 -9.11 -11.50 6.95
N ALA A 203 -10.15 -12.32 6.76
CA ALA A 203 -11.47 -12.08 7.35
C ALA A 203 -11.50 -12.15 8.88
N ASP A 204 -10.57 -12.87 9.49
CA ASP A 204 -10.54 -13.04 10.95
C ASP A 204 -9.85 -11.87 11.64
N SER A 205 -8.81 -11.30 11.03
CA SER A 205 -8.01 -10.24 11.62
C SER A 205 -8.30 -8.85 11.05
N GLU A 206 -9.01 -8.78 9.91
CA GLU A 206 -9.23 -7.55 9.13
C GLU A 206 -7.90 -6.93 8.60
N PHE A 207 -6.80 -7.67 8.62
CA PHE A 207 -5.55 -7.20 8.04
C PHE A 207 -5.57 -7.28 6.52
N ILE A 208 -5.09 -6.22 5.87
CA ILE A 208 -4.82 -6.24 4.44
C ILE A 208 -3.54 -7.07 4.21
N VAL A 209 -3.68 -8.21 3.54
CA VAL A 209 -2.58 -9.16 3.31
C VAL A 209 -1.95 -9.00 1.93
N LYS A 210 -2.68 -8.40 0.97
CA LYS A 210 -2.18 -8.12 -0.37
C LYS A 210 -2.83 -6.88 -0.93
N VAL A 211 -2.05 -6.11 -1.68
CA VAL A 211 -2.54 -4.90 -2.39
C VAL A 211 -1.96 -4.88 -3.80
N LYS A 212 -2.75 -4.48 -4.78
CA LYS A 212 -2.29 -4.23 -6.14
C LYS A 212 -3.05 -3.08 -6.78
N THR A 213 -2.33 -2.07 -7.22
CA THR A 213 -2.92 -0.95 -7.95
C THR A 213 -2.80 -1.17 -9.45
N THR A 214 -3.87 -0.90 -10.19
CA THR A 214 -3.92 -1.00 -11.66
C THR A 214 -4.55 0.24 -12.27
N PRO A 215 -4.28 0.55 -13.55
CA PRO A 215 -5.05 1.56 -14.27
C PRO A 215 -6.55 1.28 -14.22
N GLY A 216 -7.38 2.33 -14.23
CA GLY A 216 -8.83 2.24 -14.03
C GLY A 216 -9.58 1.36 -15.03
N ASN A 217 -9.05 1.15 -16.24
CA ASN A 217 -9.64 0.32 -17.29
C ASN A 217 -9.41 -1.20 -17.12
N VAL A 218 -8.51 -1.60 -16.20
CA VAL A 218 -8.21 -3.03 -15.98
C VAL A 218 -9.39 -3.72 -15.29
N PRO A 219 -9.89 -4.86 -15.80
CA PRO A 219 -11.00 -5.59 -15.18
C PRO A 219 -10.58 -6.24 -13.86
N ASP A 220 -11.41 -6.12 -12.81
CA ASP A 220 -11.12 -6.65 -11.48
C ASP A 220 -10.88 -8.16 -11.49
N GLY A 221 -11.72 -8.91 -12.21
CA GLY A 221 -11.61 -10.37 -12.29
C GLY A 221 -10.29 -10.89 -12.83
N THR A 222 -9.57 -10.09 -13.63
CA THR A 222 -8.24 -10.49 -14.16
C THR A 222 -7.14 -10.39 -13.12
N GLN A 223 -7.39 -9.75 -11.98
CA GLN A 223 -6.38 -9.52 -10.96
C GLN A 223 -6.32 -10.64 -9.90
N LEU A 224 -7.32 -11.52 -9.83
CA LEU A 224 -7.38 -12.59 -8.83
C LEU A 224 -6.10 -13.44 -8.77
N PRO A 225 -5.49 -13.90 -9.89
CA PRO A 225 -4.28 -14.72 -9.83
C PRO A 225 -3.04 -14.01 -9.26
N PHE A 226 -3.06 -12.67 -9.17
CA PHE A 226 -1.99 -11.88 -8.58
C PHE A 226 -2.25 -11.57 -7.10
N LEU A 227 -3.48 -11.74 -6.65
CA LEU A 227 -3.95 -11.37 -5.32
C LEU A 227 -4.02 -12.56 -4.37
N ILE A 228 -4.44 -13.71 -4.86
CA ILE A 228 -4.58 -14.94 -4.07
C ILE A 228 -3.46 -15.89 -4.42
N ASP A 229 -2.88 -16.47 -3.40
CA ASP A 229 -1.93 -17.58 -3.47
C ASP A 229 -2.45 -18.78 -2.66
N GLY A 230 -1.79 -19.92 -2.74
CA GLY A 230 -2.18 -21.17 -2.08
C GLY A 230 -2.17 -21.15 -0.55
N ARG A 231 -1.93 -20.01 0.09
CA ARG A 231 -1.99 -19.87 1.56
C ARG A 231 -3.42 -19.72 2.07
N ALA A 232 -4.31 -19.13 1.25
CA ALA A 232 -5.71 -18.95 1.62
C ALA A 232 -6.44 -20.30 1.68
N GLY A 233 -7.18 -20.56 2.77
CA GLY A 233 -8.07 -21.73 2.85
C GLY A 233 -9.30 -21.54 1.94
N GLU A 234 -9.88 -20.35 1.93
CA GLU A 234 -11.00 -19.95 1.08
C GLU A 234 -10.78 -18.52 0.58
N ALA A 235 -11.23 -18.21 -0.65
CA ALA A 235 -11.23 -16.88 -1.21
C ALA A 235 -12.62 -16.48 -1.67
N THR A 236 -13.12 -15.32 -1.19
CA THR A 236 -14.42 -14.77 -1.57
C THR A 236 -14.27 -13.38 -2.20
N GLY A 237 -15.20 -13.02 -3.04
CA GLY A 237 -15.24 -11.74 -3.72
C GLY A 237 -16.56 -11.53 -4.44
N ASP A 238 -16.74 -10.36 -5.03
CA ASP A 238 -17.95 -10.01 -5.75
C ASP A 238 -18.07 -10.74 -7.10
N LYS A 239 -19.17 -10.51 -7.81
CA LYS A 239 -19.46 -11.10 -9.13
C LYS A 239 -18.46 -10.72 -10.22
N ALA A 240 -17.64 -9.69 -10.04
CA ALA A 240 -16.63 -9.30 -11.01
C ALA A 240 -15.56 -10.38 -11.15
N TYR A 241 -15.29 -11.13 -10.09
CA TYR A 241 -14.31 -12.22 -10.04
C TYR A 241 -14.87 -13.58 -10.53
N ASP A 242 -16.17 -13.72 -10.78
CA ASP A 242 -16.81 -14.96 -11.23
C ASP A 242 -16.48 -15.27 -12.69
N SER A 243 -15.40 -16.00 -12.92
CA SER A 243 -14.96 -16.49 -14.23
C SER A 243 -14.43 -17.93 -14.11
N GLU A 244 -14.49 -18.64 -15.26
CA GLU A 244 -13.95 -20.01 -15.35
C GLU A 244 -12.47 -20.08 -14.98
N GLY A 245 -11.69 -19.14 -15.52
CA GLY A 245 -10.27 -19.07 -15.25
C GLY A 245 -9.97 -18.86 -13.77
N ASN A 246 -10.73 -18.02 -13.09
CA ASN A 246 -10.52 -17.76 -11.65
C ASN A 246 -10.86 -18.97 -10.79
N HIS A 247 -11.94 -19.68 -11.09
CA HIS A 247 -12.29 -20.91 -10.37
C HIS A 247 -11.25 -22.02 -10.61
N ALA A 248 -10.77 -22.14 -11.85
CA ALA A 248 -9.70 -23.09 -12.18
C ALA A 248 -8.39 -22.75 -11.47
N TYR A 249 -8.03 -21.48 -11.43
CA TYR A 249 -6.86 -20.98 -10.70
C TYR A 249 -6.93 -21.32 -9.21
N LEU A 250 -8.04 -20.96 -8.54
CA LEU A 250 -8.22 -21.25 -7.11
C LEU A 250 -8.15 -22.74 -6.83
N ALA A 251 -8.78 -23.59 -7.66
CA ALA A 251 -8.71 -25.03 -7.52
C ALA A 251 -7.27 -25.56 -7.68
N ALA A 252 -6.50 -25.01 -8.62
CA ALA A 252 -5.08 -25.39 -8.81
C ALA A 252 -4.19 -24.99 -7.62
N GLU A 253 -4.48 -23.86 -6.98
CA GLU A 253 -3.81 -23.39 -5.76
C GLU A 253 -4.31 -24.10 -4.48
N GLY A 254 -5.32 -24.98 -4.58
CA GLY A 254 -5.91 -25.65 -3.42
C GLY A 254 -6.80 -24.76 -2.56
N VAL A 255 -7.26 -23.63 -3.09
CA VAL A 255 -8.09 -22.64 -2.40
C VAL A 255 -9.56 -22.87 -2.71
N THR A 256 -10.40 -22.93 -1.67
CA THR A 256 -11.85 -23.04 -1.84
C THR A 256 -12.43 -21.74 -2.41
N SER A 257 -13.28 -21.84 -3.41
CA SER A 257 -13.89 -20.67 -4.04
C SER A 257 -15.23 -20.29 -3.42
N GLY A 258 -15.25 -19.19 -2.65
CA GLY A 258 -16.44 -18.51 -2.12
C GLY A 258 -16.93 -17.35 -2.98
N ILE A 259 -16.45 -17.20 -4.22
CA ILE A 259 -16.80 -16.08 -5.10
C ILE A 259 -18.29 -16.05 -5.39
N ILE A 260 -18.93 -14.87 -5.26
CA ILE A 260 -20.35 -14.67 -5.54
C ILE A 260 -20.63 -14.92 -7.03
N ARG A 261 -21.49 -15.90 -7.29
CA ARG A 261 -21.82 -16.31 -8.67
C ARG A 261 -22.72 -15.31 -9.38
N ARG A 262 -22.45 -15.06 -10.67
CA ARG A 262 -23.34 -14.29 -11.53
C ARG A 262 -24.62 -15.08 -11.80
N GLN A 263 -25.78 -14.43 -11.70
CA GLN A 263 -27.02 -15.01 -12.19
C GLN A 263 -26.90 -15.23 -13.71
N ARG A 264 -27.06 -16.47 -14.14
CA ARG A 264 -27.02 -16.82 -15.56
C ARG A 264 -28.41 -16.72 -16.17
N ARG A 265 -28.44 -16.34 -17.43
CA ARG A 265 -29.68 -16.47 -18.22
C ARG A 265 -30.02 -17.96 -18.34
N PRO A 266 -31.35 -18.35 -18.29
CA PRO A 266 -31.75 -19.72 -18.49
C PRO A 266 -31.19 -20.30 -19.80
N GLY A 267 -30.72 -21.56 -19.78
CA GLY A 267 -30.21 -22.26 -20.97
C GLY A 267 -28.70 -22.28 -21.16
N ARG A 268 -27.88 -21.63 -20.34
CA ARG A 268 -26.41 -21.82 -20.38
C ARG A 268 -25.95 -22.96 -19.44
N PRO A 269 -25.10 -23.89 -19.90
CA PRO A 269 -24.59 -24.99 -19.09
C PRO A 269 -23.85 -24.50 -17.85
N ARG A 270 -23.90 -25.26 -16.78
CA ARG A 270 -23.09 -25.01 -15.57
C ARG A 270 -21.60 -25.26 -15.89
N HIS A 271 -20.77 -24.50 -15.27
CA HIS A 271 -19.33 -24.63 -15.33
C HIS A 271 -18.90 -25.91 -14.56
N SER A 272 -18.05 -26.75 -15.14
CA SER A 272 -17.62 -28.02 -14.55
C SER A 272 -16.83 -27.90 -13.25
N LEU A 273 -16.23 -26.72 -13.00
CA LEU A 273 -15.45 -26.44 -11.78
C LEU A 273 -16.28 -25.81 -10.64
N ARG A 274 -17.60 -25.90 -10.69
CA ARG A 274 -18.52 -25.30 -9.74
C ARG A 274 -19.26 -26.29 -8.86
N GLU A 275 -18.89 -27.54 -8.92
CA GLU A 275 -19.43 -28.61 -8.05
C GLU A 275 -18.66 -28.76 -6.76
#